data_7f114a5047ff72fe49a151a76ce3ff8e
#
_entry.id   7f114a5047ff72fe49a151a76ce3ff8e
#
_cell.length_a   1.000
_cell.length_b   1.000
_cell.length_c   1.000
_cell.angle_alpha   90.00
_cell.angle_beta   90.00
_cell.angle_gamma   90.00
#
_symmetry.space_group_name_H-M   'P 1'
#
loop_
_entity.id
_entity.type
_entity.pdbx_description
1 polymer ?
#
loop_
_entity_poly.entity_id
_entity_poly.type
_entity_poly.pdbx_seq_one_letter_code
_entity_poly.pdbx_strand_id
1 'polypeptide(L)'
;MPPIDDVNQAAAQDFIIVTVLNYRYILMGISCNTLQFKNRDNTETTMEYTLENNIATLHFDDGKVNAVGHQFIDDMYEGLDKAQAEAGAVMIAGKEGIFSAGFDLKELQKGEKELTALVNRGFKLLTRLFSHPQPTIAVCDGHAAGMGAFLLLAADTRVGSTGDYKVNLPETSIGMQFHETLTALIHARVDCRYQTMTMVQSQPLTPEMAVKAGFLDIVVPQEELLAQATGYAQGLAGLPAEFYKINKLDLRSGPLSNMVDA
;
A
#
# COMPACT_ATOMS: atom_id res chain seq x y z
N MET A 1 -20.32 33.03 16.95
CA MET A 1 -20.17 31.80 16.19
C MET A 1 -18.74 31.38 16.35
N PRO A 2 -18.44 30.17 16.90
CA PRO A 2 -17.08 29.65 16.90
C PRO A 2 -16.65 29.31 15.47
N PRO A 3 -15.37 29.33 15.14
CA PRO A 3 -14.87 29.02 13.80
C PRO A 3 -15.20 27.56 13.45
N ILE A 4 -15.53 27.34 12.19
CA ILE A 4 -16.02 26.06 11.62
C ILE A 4 -14.97 24.95 11.71
N ASP A 5 -13.70 25.31 11.88
CA ASP A 5 -12.55 24.36 11.90
C ASP A 5 -12.50 23.47 13.14
N ASP A 6 -12.95 23.95 14.31
CA ASP A 6 -12.93 23.17 15.57
C ASP A 6 -14.02 22.09 15.65
N VAL A 7 -15.13 22.27 14.96
CA VAL A 7 -16.25 21.32 14.98
C VAL A 7 -15.97 20.09 14.10
N ASN A 8 -15.24 20.30 13.00
CA ASN A 8 -14.90 19.20 12.09
C ASN A 8 -13.77 18.30 12.63
N GLN A 9 -12.86 18.85 13.43
CA GLN A 9 -11.79 18.05 14.03
C GLN A 9 -12.31 17.12 15.13
N ALA A 10 -13.20 17.58 15.99
CA ALA A 10 -13.81 16.77 17.06
C ALA A 10 -14.69 15.64 16.50
N ALA A 11 -15.51 15.93 15.48
CA ALA A 11 -16.37 14.93 14.84
C ALA A 11 -15.59 13.86 14.07
N ALA A 12 -14.44 14.20 13.47
CA ALA A 12 -13.55 13.24 12.83
C ALA A 12 -12.86 12.31 13.84
N GLN A 13 -12.55 12.83 15.04
CA GLN A 13 -11.90 12.09 16.12
C GLN A 13 -12.83 11.04 16.73
N ASP A 14 -14.07 11.38 17.07
CA ASP A 14 -15.06 10.42 17.60
C ASP A 14 -15.43 9.33 16.60
N PHE A 15 -15.39 9.63 15.30
CA PHE A 15 -15.71 8.69 14.24
C PHE A 15 -14.63 7.61 14.05
N ILE A 16 -13.36 7.95 14.25
CA ILE A 16 -12.22 7.02 14.13
C ILE A 16 -12.28 5.96 15.25
N ILE A 17 -12.66 6.32 16.47
CA ILE A 17 -12.69 5.41 17.63
C ILE A 17 -13.77 4.34 17.46
N VAL A 18 -14.97 4.68 16.98
CA VAL A 18 -16.07 3.73 16.76
C VAL A 18 -15.71 2.71 15.67
N THR A 19 -14.90 3.11 14.70
CA THR A 19 -14.55 2.31 13.52
C THR A 19 -13.54 1.21 13.82
N VAL A 20 -12.56 1.47 14.68
CA VAL A 20 -11.55 0.48 15.10
C VAL A 20 -12.23 -0.71 15.81
N LEU A 21 -13.33 -0.48 16.54
CA LEU A 21 -14.10 -1.53 17.21
C LEU A 21 -14.86 -2.43 16.20
N ASN A 22 -15.34 -1.87 15.07
CA ASN A 22 -16.09 -2.61 14.06
C ASN A 22 -15.20 -3.46 13.13
N TYR A 23 -13.91 -3.11 12.95
CA TYR A 23 -12.95 -3.89 12.15
C TYR A 23 -12.80 -5.33 12.66
N ARG A 24 -13.00 -5.56 13.95
CA ARG A 24 -12.93 -6.86 14.60
C ARG A 24 -14.00 -7.86 14.11
N TYR A 25 -15.15 -7.38 13.61
CA TYR A 25 -16.26 -8.23 13.14
C TYR A 25 -16.18 -8.59 11.67
N ILE A 26 -15.52 -7.78 10.84
CA ILE A 26 -15.46 -7.99 9.38
C ILE A 26 -14.36 -8.99 9.01
N LEU A 27 -13.21 -8.97 9.72
CA LEU A 27 -12.16 -9.99 9.55
C LEU A 27 -12.54 -11.38 10.10
N MET A 28 -13.56 -11.46 10.98
CA MET A 28 -14.07 -12.75 11.48
C MET A 28 -14.92 -13.51 10.48
N GLY A 29 -15.31 -12.92 9.33
CA GLY A 29 -16.00 -13.61 8.25
C GLY A 29 -15.11 -14.50 7.40
N ILE A 30 -13.78 -14.40 7.54
CA ILE A 30 -12.83 -15.35 6.97
C ILE A 30 -12.67 -16.47 8.00
N SER A 31 -13.33 -17.62 7.73
CA SER A 31 -13.25 -18.82 8.57
C SER A 31 -11.79 -19.20 8.83
N CYS A 32 -11.30 -18.84 10.00
CA CYS A 32 -9.97 -19.20 10.48
C CYS A 32 -10.03 -20.61 11.06
N ASN A 33 -9.89 -21.65 10.22
CA ASN A 33 -9.59 -22.98 10.66
C ASN A 33 -8.06 -23.14 10.78
N THR A 34 -7.63 -23.13 12.04
CA THR A 34 -6.43 -23.79 12.57
C THR A 34 -5.09 -23.47 11.89
N LEU A 35 -4.50 -22.32 12.25
CA LEU A 35 -3.06 -22.14 12.18
C LEU A 35 -2.51 -21.94 13.60
N GLN A 36 -1.77 -22.96 14.08
CA GLN A 36 -1.01 -22.85 15.33
C GLN A 36 0.19 -21.92 15.09
N PHE A 37 0.11 -20.71 15.62
CA PHE A 37 1.20 -19.75 15.56
C PHE A 37 2.24 -20.06 16.63
N LYS A 38 3.47 -20.39 16.22
CA LYS A 38 4.63 -20.31 17.10
C LYS A 38 4.96 -18.84 17.36
N ASN A 39 4.91 -18.42 18.62
CA ASN A 39 5.46 -17.14 19.06
C ASN A 39 6.97 -17.13 18.73
N ARG A 40 7.39 -16.23 17.86
CA ARG A 40 8.78 -15.77 17.81
C ARG A 40 8.82 -14.42 18.52
N ASP A 41 9.43 -14.42 19.68
CA ASP A 41 9.93 -13.20 20.33
C ASP A 41 11.20 -12.76 19.60
N ASN A 42 11.32 -11.44 19.41
CA ASN A 42 12.46 -10.61 19.06
C ASN A 42 12.61 -10.14 17.61
N THR A 43 12.54 -8.80 17.45
CA THR A 43 13.36 -7.88 16.61
C THR A 43 14.06 -8.49 15.36
N GLU A 44 13.37 -9.31 14.60
CA GLU A 44 13.79 -9.61 13.23
C GLU A 44 13.09 -8.60 12.30
N THR A 45 13.88 -7.90 11.52
CA THR A 45 13.41 -7.07 10.41
C THR A 45 12.39 -7.88 9.61
N THR A 46 11.20 -7.33 9.44
CA THR A 46 10.13 -7.97 8.65
C THR A 46 10.34 -7.77 7.14
N MET A 47 11.43 -7.08 6.77
CA MET A 47 11.76 -6.74 5.40
C MET A 47 13.20 -7.17 5.07
N GLU A 48 13.34 -7.92 3.99
CA GLU A 48 14.62 -8.28 3.38
C GLU A 48 14.93 -7.32 2.23
N TYR A 49 16.14 -6.76 2.23
CA TYR A 49 16.65 -5.94 1.15
C TYR A 49 17.69 -6.72 0.35
N THR A 50 17.48 -6.88 -0.95
CA THR A 50 18.47 -7.41 -1.87
C THR A 50 18.76 -6.42 -3.00
N LEU A 51 19.98 -6.45 -3.55
CA LEU A 51 20.40 -5.65 -4.72
C LEU A 51 21.03 -6.59 -5.76
N GLU A 52 20.34 -6.78 -6.86
CA GLU A 52 20.81 -7.62 -7.96
C GLU A 52 20.57 -6.93 -9.30
N ASN A 53 21.58 -6.93 -10.17
CA ASN A 53 21.47 -6.38 -11.52
C ASN A 53 20.92 -4.94 -11.59
N ASN A 54 21.35 -4.08 -10.64
CA ASN A 54 20.88 -2.69 -10.52
C ASN A 54 19.39 -2.54 -10.11
N ILE A 55 18.80 -3.59 -9.54
CA ILE A 55 17.44 -3.62 -9.02
C ILE A 55 17.49 -3.91 -7.53
N ALA A 56 16.94 -3.00 -6.71
CA ALA A 56 16.70 -3.25 -5.29
C ALA A 56 15.36 -3.96 -5.13
N THR A 57 15.32 -5.01 -4.31
CA THR A 57 14.07 -5.67 -3.92
C THR A 57 13.86 -5.51 -2.42
N LEU A 58 12.73 -4.93 -2.05
CA LEU A 58 12.22 -4.86 -0.69
C LEU A 58 11.14 -5.95 -0.56
N HIS A 59 11.52 -7.07 0.02
CA HIS A 59 10.60 -8.19 0.25
C HIS A 59 10.19 -8.22 1.71
N PHE A 60 8.88 -8.11 1.99
CA PHE A 60 8.35 -8.11 3.34
C PHE A 60 7.53 -9.37 3.63
N ASP A 61 7.88 -10.02 4.74
CA ASP A 61 7.17 -11.15 5.33
C ASP A 61 7.23 -11.08 6.87
N ASP A 62 6.14 -10.63 7.48
CA ASP A 62 6.00 -10.59 8.94
C ASP A 62 5.58 -11.94 9.55
N GLY A 63 5.57 -13.00 8.74
CA GLY A 63 5.09 -14.34 9.13
C GLY A 63 3.57 -14.42 9.30
N LYS A 64 2.81 -13.33 9.00
CA LYS A 64 1.36 -13.24 9.22
C LYS A 64 0.68 -12.61 8.00
N VAL A 65 0.30 -11.34 8.09
CA VAL A 65 -0.53 -10.66 7.09
C VAL A 65 0.12 -9.41 6.50
N ASN A 66 1.40 -9.21 6.73
CA ASN A 66 2.16 -8.04 6.27
C ASN A 66 1.49 -6.72 6.68
N ALA A 67 1.22 -6.62 7.99
CA ALA A 67 0.54 -5.46 8.55
C ALA A 67 1.46 -4.22 8.54
N VAL A 68 0.91 -3.08 8.13
CA VAL A 68 1.62 -1.81 8.08
C VAL A 68 1.62 -1.17 9.47
N GLY A 69 2.63 -1.49 10.27
CA GLY A 69 2.94 -0.89 11.57
C GLY A 69 4.10 0.11 11.48
N HIS A 70 4.50 0.64 12.64
CA HIS A 70 5.62 1.59 12.70
C HIS A 70 6.92 0.99 12.16
N GLN A 71 7.24 -0.27 12.51
CA GLN A 71 8.46 -0.93 12.04
C GLN A 71 8.44 -1.13 10.52
N PHE A 72 7.32 -1.60 9.96
CA PHE A 72 7.17 -1.73 8.51
C PHE A 72 7.46 -0.40 7.79
N ILE A 73 6.95 0.72 8.34
CA ILE A 73 7.17 2.05 7.76
C ILE A 73 8.64 2.45 7.84
N ASP A 74 9.32 2.19 8.96
CA ASP A 74 10.74 2.48 9.12
C ASP A 74 11.59 1.65 8.14
N ASP A 75 11.33 0.34 8.04
CA ASP A 75 12.01 -0.56 7.10
C ASP A 75 11.81 -0.10 5.64
N MET A 76 10.59 0.33 5.28
CA MET A 76 10.31 0.88 3.94
C MET A 76 11.09 2.16 3.66
N TYR A 77 11.18 3.09 4.61
CA TYR A 77 11.97 4.31 4.41
C TYR A 77 13.45 3.97 4.24
N GLU A 78 14.02 3.13 5.11
CA GLU A 78 15.41 2.70 5.02
C GLU A 78 15.69 2.02 3.67
N GLY A 79 14.82 1.08 3.27
CA GLY A 79 14.95 0.37 1.99
C GLY A 79 14.85 1.29 0.78
N LEU A 80 13.90 2.24 0.76
CA LEU A 80 13.76 3.22 -0.32
C LEU A 80 14.94 4.18 -0.39
N ASP A 81 15.48 4.64 0.74
CA ASP A 81 16.63 5.54 0.79
C ASP A 81 17.90 4.82 0.31
N LYS A 82 18.10 3.57 0.74
CA LYS A 82 19.20 2.74 0.28
C LYS A 82 19.09 2.46 -1.22
N ALA A 83 17.91 2.06 -1.71
CA ALA A 83 17.68 1.83 -3.13
C ALA A 83 17.91 3.11 -3.96
N GLN A 84 17.50 4.27 -3.46
CA GLN A 84 17.74 5.55 -4.14
C GLN A 84 19.22 5.85 -4.33
N ALA A 85 20.07 5.39 -3.42
CA ALA A 85 21.51 5.61 -3.50
C ALA A 85 22.25 4.63 -4.42
N GLU A 86 21.74 3.39 -4.60
CA GLU A 86 22.55 2.33 -5.20
C GLU A 86 21.86 1.51 -6.30
N ALA A 87 20.56 1.73 -6.56
CA ALA A 87 19.80 0.97 -7.55
C ALA A 87 19.29 1.84 -8.71
N GLY A 88 18.92 1.22 -9.83
CA GLY A 88 18.25 1.87 -10.96
C GLY A 88 16.73 1.73 -10.92
N ALA A 89 16.20 0.72 -10.21
CA ALA A 89 14.78 0.49 -9.99
C ALA A 89 14.56 -0.22 -8.64
N VAL A 90 13.32 -0.15 -8.13
CA VAL A 90 12.93 -0.76 -6.86
C VAL A 90 11.75 -1.70 -7.08
N MET A 91 11.87 -2.95 -6.66
CA MET A 91 10.74 -3.87 -6.51
C MET A 91 10.27 -3.91 -5.06
N ILE A 92 8.97 -3.92 -4.85
CA ILE A 92 8.32 -4.01 -3.53
C ILE A 92 7.44 -5.25 -3.57
N ALA A 93 7.82 -6.29 -2.83
CA ALA A 93 7.19 -7.59 -2.89
C ALA A 93 6.63 -8.01 -1.52
N GLY A 94 5.38 -8.43 -1.49
CA GLY A 94 4.83 -9.21 -0.40
C GLY A 94 5.18 -10.68 -0.54
N LYS A 95 4.60 -11.52 0.33
CA LYS A 95 4.74 -12.98 0.24
C LYS A 95 3.58 -13.61 -0.50
N GLU A 96 3.72 -14.90 -0.82
CA GLU A 96 2.65 -15.70 -1.38
C GLU A 96 1.38 -15.64 -0.53
N GLY A 97 0.26 -15.44 -1.18
CA GLY A 97 -1.08 -15.35 -0.60
C GLY A 97 -1.44 -14.00 0.02
N ILE A 98 -0.46 -13.14 0.33
CA ILE A 98 -0.75 -11.83 0.91
C ILE A 98 0.31 -10.78 0.55
N PHE A 99 -0.12 -9.73 -0.14
CA PHE A 99 0.69 -8.54 -0.31
C PHE A 99 0.71 -7.73 1.00
N SER A 100 -0.45 -7.24 1.46
CA SER A 100 -0.59 -6.59 2.78
C SER A 100 -2.07 -6.45 3.15
N ALA A 101 -2.41 -6.73 4.42
CA ALA A 101 -3.76 -6.54 4.96
C ALA A 101 -4.05 -5.08 5.39
N GLY A 102 -3.13 -4.14 5.19
CA GLY A 102 -3.28 -2.76 5.61
C GLY A 102 -2.68 -2.46 6.98
N PHE A 103 -3.14 -1.40 7.64
CA PHE A 103 -2.58 -0.96 8.91
C PHE A 103 -2.64 -2.02 10.01
N ASP A 104 -1.60 -2.06 10.87
CA ASP A 104 -1.58 -2.94 12.04
C ASP A 104 -2.65 -2.52 13.06
N LEU A 105 -3.68 -3.36 13.17
CA LEU A 105 -4.80 -3.13 14.08
C LEU A 105 -4.39 -3.07 15.55
N LYS A 106 -3.34 -3.79 15.93
CA LYS A 106 -2.84 -3.76 17.30
C LYS A 106 -2.24 -2.40 17.64
N GLU A 107 -1.52 -1.82 16.69
CA GLU A 107 -0.99 -0.46 16.82
C GLU A 107 -2.12 0.57 16.89
N LEU A 108 -3.11 0.47 15.99
CA LEU A 108 -4.26 1.38 15.96
C LEU A 108 -5.10 1.33 17.24
N GLN A 109 -5.15 0.18 17.93
CA GLN A 109 -5.93 -0.01 19.17
C GLN A 109 -5.24 0.48 20.43
N LYS A 110 -3.98 0.93 20.38
CA LYS A 110 -3.26 1.46 21.56
C LYS A 110 -3.81 2.78 22.08
N GLY A 111 -4.52 3.54 21.24
CA GLY A 111 -5.15 4.80 21.60
C GLY A 111 -5.19 5.78 20.42
N GLU A 112 -5.89 6.89 20.60
CA GLU A 112 -6.10 7.90 19.55
C GLU A 112 -4.79 8.53 19.07
N LYS A 113 -3.89 8.81 19.99
CA LYS A 113 -2.58 9.40 19.67
C LYS A 113 -1.73 8.47 18.79
N GLU A 114 -1.68 7.19 19.15
CA GLU A 114 -0.95 6.16 18.44
C GLU A 114 -1.57 5.88 17.07
N LEU A 115 -2.91 5.83 17.00
CA LEU A 115 -3.66 5.72 15.76
C LEU A 115 -3.32 6.88 14.81
N THR A 116 -3.44 8.12 15.29
CA THR A 116 -3.15 9.32 14.49
C THR A 116 -1.68 9.33 14.03
N ALA A 117 -0.75 8.96 14.90
CA ALA A 117 0.66 8.90 14.57
C ALA A 117 0.95 7.86 13.48
N LEU A 118 0.40 6.64 13.58
CA LEU A 118 0.60 5.59 12.59
C LEU A 118 -0.01 5.95 11.25
N VAL A 119 -1.25 6.43 11.24
CA VAL A 119 -1.96 6.81 10.01
C VAL A 119 -1.23 7.93 9.27
N ASN A 120 -0.79 8.99 9.98
CA ASN A 120 -0.02 10.07 9.37
C ASN A 120 1.31 9.58 8.79
N ARG A 121 2.02 8.69 9.49
CA ARG A 121 3.25 8.09 8.97
C ARG A 121 2.98 7.25 7.71
N GLY A 122 1.88 6.50 7.69
CA GLY A 122 1.48 5.73 6.52
C GLY A 122 1.19 6.62 5.31
N PHE A 123 0.49 7.74 5.49
CA PHE A 123 0.23 8.68 4.40
C PHE A 123 1.51 9.32 3.87
N LYS A 124 2.45 9.68 4.74
CA LYS A 124 3.78 10.16 4.33
C LYS A 124 4.55 9.09 3.54
N LEU A 125 4.47 7.81 3.94
CA LEU A 125 5.06 6.72 3.19
C LEU A 125 4.46 6.59 1.79
N LEU A 126 3.13 6.72 1.64
CA LEU A 126 2.49 6.71 0.32
C LEU A 126 3.00 7.86 -0.56
N THR A 127 3.12 9.08 0.00
CA THR A 127 3.69 10.22 -0.71
C THR A 127 5.14 9.97 -1.12
N ARG A 128 5.98 9.45 -0.20
CA ARG A 128 7.38 9.10 -0.45
C ARG A 128 7.53 8.06 -1.57
N LEU A 129 6.67 7.03 -1.58
CA LEU A 129 6.68 6.01 -2.61
C LEU A 129 6.17 6.54 -3.95
N PHE A 130 5.07 7.29 -3.95
CA PHE A 130 4.48 7.87 -5.15
C PHE A 130 5.40 8.91 -5.82
N SER A 131 6.18 9.67 -5.03
CA SER A 131 7.17 10.63 -5.53
C SER A 131 8.58 10.06 -5.67
N HIS A 132 8.79 8.74 -5.42
CA HIS A 132 10.13 8.13 -5.50
C HIS A 132 10.78 8.37 -6.87
N PRO A 133 12.04 8.85 -6.91
CA PRO A 133 12.63 9.32 -8.18
C PRO A 133 12.90 8.20 -9.19
N GLN A 134 13.12 6.96 -8.71
CA GLN A 134 13.38 5.79 -9.54
C GLN A 134 12.08 5.05 -9.88
N PRO A 135 12.08 4.18 -10.91
CA PRO A 135 10.99 3.25 -11.16
C PRO A 135 10.71 2.36 -9.95
N THR A 136 9.42 2.22 -9.60
CA THR A 136 8.95 1.36 -8.52
C THR A 136 7.97 0.32 -9.06
N ILE A 137 8.22 -0.96 -8.74
CA ILE A 137 7.42 -2.09 -9.21
C ILE A 137 6.83 -2.82 -8.00
N ALA A 138 5.52 -2.82 -7.85
CA ALA A 138 4.86 -3.65 -6.85
C ALA A 138 4.62 -5.06 -7.40
N VAL A 139 4.98 -6.07 -6.61
CA VAL A 139 4.83 -7.50 -6.91
C VAL A 139 3.77 -8.05 -5.97
N CYS A 140 2.56 -8.23 -6.49
CA CYS A 140 1.36 -8.60 -5.72
C CYS A 140 1.03 -10.08 -5.92
N ASP A 141 1.45 -10.92 -4.99
CA ASP A 141 1.17 -12.36 -5.00
C ASP A 141 0.09 -12.73 -3.98
N GLY A 142 -0.93 -11.91 -3.83
CA GLY A 142 -2.00 -12.20 -2.89
C GLY A 142 -2.84 -10.99 -2.47
N HIS A 143 -3.57 -11.15 -1.37
CA HIS A 143 -4.49 -10.14 -0.87
C HIS A 143 -3.82 -8.79 -0.60
N ALA A 144 -4.47 -7.69 -1.03
CA ALA A 144 -4.08 -6.32 -0.75
C ALA A 144 -5.31 -5.52 -0.28
N ALA A 145 -5.31 -5.05 0.98
CA ALA A 145 -6.46 -4.37 1.56
C ALA A 145 -6.06 -3.04 2.22
N GLY A 146 -6.93 -2.03 2.15
CA GLY A 146 -6.72 -0.73 2.78
C GLY A 146 -5.35 -0.15 2.44
N MET A 147 -4.53 0.16 3.45
CA MET A 147 -3.17 0.67 3.24
C MET A 147 -2.32 -0.22 2.32
N GLY A 148 -2.52 -1.56 2.30
CA GLY A 148 -1.85 -2.47 1.37
C GLY A 148 -2.24 -2.22 -0.09
N ALA A 149 -3.52 -1.97 -0.36
CA ALA A 149 -3.99 -1.61 -1.70
C ALA A 149 -3.48 -0.22 -2.12
N PHE A 150 -3.31 0.73 -1.17
CA PHE A 150 -2.73 2.04 -1.45
C PHE A 150 -1.22 1.97 -1.74
N LEU A 151 -0.49 1.03 -1.14
CA LEU A 151 0.91 0.78 -1.53
C LEU A 151 1.02 0.31 -2.99
N LEU A 152 0.06 -0.51 -3.48
CA LEU A 152 -0.01 -0.85 -4.91
C LEU A 152 -0.21 0.42 -5.76
N LEU A 153 -1.22 1.25 -5.41
CA LEU A 153 -1.54 2.47 -6.17
C LEU A 153 -0.38 3.48 -6.18
N ALA A 154 0.47 3.48 -5.15
CA ALA A 154 1.62 4.38 -5.06
C ALA A 154 2.79 3.94 -5.96
N ALA A 155 2.90 2.67 -6.32
CA ALA A 155 3.94 2.16 -7.22
C ALA A 155 3.73 2.61 -8.69
N ASP A 156 4.77 2.56 -9.51
CA ASP A 156 4.69 2.93 -10.93
C ASP A 156 4.07 1.82 -11.76
N THR A 157 4.55 0.60 -11.57
CA THR A 157 4.07 -0.62 -12.22
C THR A 157 3.64 -1.63 -11.17
N ARG A 158 2.54 -2.34 -11.41
CA ARG A 158 1.94 -3.30 -10.48
C ARG A 158 1.67 -4.60 -11.20
N VAL A 159 2.46 -5.62 -10.85
CA VAL A 159 2.35 -6.96 -11.43
C VAL A 159 1.70 -7.87 -10.39
N GLY A 160 0.58 -8.49 -10.75
CA GLY A 160 -0.13 -9.45 -9.91
C GLY A 160 -0.01 -10.87 -10.41
N SER A 161 -0.17 -11.85 -9.52
CA SER A 161 -0.37 -13.26 -9.89
C SER A 161 -1.85 -13.55 -10.19
N THR A 162 -2.11 -14.62 -10.95
CA THR A 162 -3.43 -15.24 -10.95
C THR A 162 -3.69 -15.93 -9.60
N GLY A 163 -4.93 -15.95 -9.13
CA GLY A 163 -5.26 -16.62 -7.86
C GLY A 163 -6.60 -16.18 -7.27
N ASP A 164 -7.01 -16.86 -6.20
CA ASP A 164 -8.23 -16.49 -5.46
C ASP A 164 -7.89 -15.53 -4.32
N TYR A 165 -7.48 -14.32 -4.66
CA TYR A 165 -7.27 -13.24 -3.70
C TYR A 165 -8.07 -12.00 -4.08
N LYS A 166 -8.10 -11.03 -3.18
CA LYS A 166 -8.87 -9.80 -3.36
C LYS A 166 -8.00 -8.57 -3.13
N VAL A 167 -8.24 -7.57 -3.96
CA VAL A 167 -7.75 -6.19 -3.76
C VAL A 167 -8.96 -5.34 -3.41
N ASN A 168 -8.92 -4.63 -2.28
CA ASN A 168 -10.07 -3.83 -1.86
C ASN A 168 -9.70 -2.62 -0.99
N LEU A 169 -10.61 -1.63 -1.01
CA LEU A 169 -10.62 -0.46 -0.13
C LEU A 169 -11.78 -0.62 0.85
N PRO A 170 -11.56 -1.15 2.07
CA PRO A 170 -12.64 -1.45 3.01
C PRO A 170 -13.15 -0.23 3.77
N GLU A 171 -12.54 0.95 3.63
CA GLU A 171 -12.73 2.14 4.46
C GLU A 171 -14.20 2.49 4.67
N THR A 172 -15.00 2.61 3.60
CA THR A 172 -16.42 2.93 3.72
C THR A 172 -17.19 1.83 4.46
N SER A 173 -16.90 0.55 4.19
CA SER A 173 -17.59 -0.57 4.84
C SER A 173 -17.29 -0.68 6.34
N ILE A 174 -16.16 -0.13 6.78
CA ILE A 174 -15.77 -0.07 8.19
C ILE A 174 -16.01 1.30 8.82
N GLY A 175 -16.71 2.21 8.11
CA GLY A 175 -17.10 3.53 8.63
C GLY A 175 -15.96 4.54 8.65
N MET A 176 -14.90 4.37 7.85
CA MET A 176 -13.79 5.33 7.73
C MET A 176 -13.99 6.28 6.56
N GLN A 177 -13.62 7.54 6.77
CA GLN A 177 -13.52 8.53 5.73
C GLN A 177 -12.14 8.44 5.05
N PHE A 178 -12.11 8.62 3.72
CA PHE A 178 -10.87 8.74 3.00
C PHE A 178 -10.20 10.09 3.24
N HIS A 179 -8.93 10.05 3.59
CA HIS A 179 -8.08 11.24 3.65
C HIS A 179 -7.72 11.73 2.24
N GLU A 180 -7.38 13.03 2.11
CA GLU A 180 -7.02 13.64 0.82
C GLU A 180 -5.91 12.89 0.09
N THR A 181 -4.87 12.43 0.80
CA THR A 181 -3.78 11.61 0.23
C THR A 181 -4.32 10.34 -0.45
N LEU A 182 -5.26 9.64 0.19
CA LEU A 182 -5.84 8.42 -0.36
C LEU A 182 -6.73 8.73 -1.57
N THR A 183 -7.53 9.78 -1.46
CA THR A 183 -8.39 10.24 -2.57
C THR A 183 -7.56 10.69 -3.77
N ALA A 184 -6.44 11.38 -3.55
CA ALA A 184 -5.51 11.77 -4.61
C ALA A 184 -4.95 10.57 -5.37
N LEU A 185 -4.55 9.50 -4.66
CA LEU A 185 -4.10 8.26 -5.29
C LEU A 185 -5.20 7.55 -6.08
N ILE A 186 -6.43 7.50 -5.54
CA ILE A 186 -7.57 6.92 -6.25
C ILE A 186 -7.83 7.68 -7.56
N HIS A 187 -7.89 9.00 -7.52
CA HIS A 187 -8.10 9.80 -8.73
C HIS A 187 -6.96 9.67 -9.74
N ALA A 188 -5.72 9.51 -9.27
CA ALA A 188 -4.55 9.36 -10.14
C ALA A 188 -4.43 7.99 -10.81
N ARG A 189 -4.98 6.93 -10.20
CA ARG A 189 -4.69 5.54 -10.58
C ARG A 189 -5.90 4.70 -10.93
N VAL A 190 -7.02 4.90 -10.23
CA VAL A 190 -8.22 4.09 -10.43
C VAL A 190 -9.05 4.66 -11.57
N ASP A 191 -9.39 3.82 -12.54
CA ASP A 191 -10.27 4.20 -13.65
C ASP A 191 -11.59 4.76 -13.09
N CYS A 192 -12.02 5.90 -13.59
CA CYS A 192 -13.18 6.64 -13.08
C CYS A 192 -14.47 5.80 -13.05
N ARG A 193 -14.62 4.80 -13.94
CA ARG A 193 -15.75 3.86 -13.97
C ARG A 193 -15.81 2.96 -12.74
N TYR A 194 -14.66 2.74 -12.07
CA TYR A 194 -14.55 1.84 -10.91
C TYR A 194 -14.44 2.58 -9.57
N GLN A 195 -14.22 3.90 -9.57
CA GLN A 195 -14.03 4.67 -8.33
C GLN A 195 -15.20 4.55 -7.36
N THR A 196 -16.45 4.68 -7.83
CA THR A 196 -17.62 4.51 -6.96
C THR A 196 -17.70 3.10 -6.38
N MET A 197 -17.47 2.09 -7.20
CA MET A 197 -17.56 0.68 -6.79
C MET A 197 -16.49 0.34 -5.73
N THR A 198 -15.26 0.82 -5.92
CA THR A 198 -14.15 0.51 -5.03
C THR A 198 -14.12 1.38 -3.78
N MET A 199 -14.21 2.71 -3.93
CA MET A 199 -14.08 3.66 -2.84
C MET A 199 -15.36 3.77 -2.00
N VAL A 200 -16.53 3.93 -2.66
CA VAL A 200 -17.79 4.22 -1.95
C VAL A 200 -18.51 2.94 -1.55
N GLN A 201 -18.48 1.91 -2.39
CA GLN A 201 -19.19 0.65 -2.15
C GLN A 201 -18.30 -0.43 -1.54
N SER A 202 -16.99 -0.18 -1.36
CA SER A 202 -15.99 -1.11 -0.82
C SER A 202 -16.03 -2.51 -1.45
N GLN A 203 -16.35 -2.60 -2.77
CA GLN A 203 -16.42 -3.88 -3.46
C GLN A 203 -15.02 -4.49 -3.63
N PRO A 204 -14.80 -5.73 -3.17
CA PRO A 204 -13.52 -6.41 -3.38
C PRO A 204 -13.38 -6.81 -4.85
N LEU A 205 -12.18 -6.65 -5.40
CA LEU A 205 -11.83 -6.97 -6.77
C LEU A 205 -11.09 -8.30 -6.86
N THR A 206 -11.41 -9.12 -7.86
CA THR A 206 -10.51 -10.22 -8.28
C THR A 206 -9.26 -9.64 -8.95
N PRO A 207 -8.16 -10.41 -9.14
CA PRO A 207 -6.97 -9.93 -9.84
C PRO A 207 -7.28 -9.31 -11.21
N GLU A 208 -8.15 -9.95 -12.02
CA GLU A 208 -8.53 -9.48 -13.35
C GLU A 208 -9.37 -8.20 -13.28
N MET A 209 -10.23 -8.08 -12.26
CA MET A 209 -10.98 -6.84 -12.03
C MET A 209 -10.06 -5.73 -11.52
N ALA A 210 -9.05 -6.07 -10.71
CA ALA A 210 -8.04 -5.12 -10.23
C ALA A 210 -7.24 -4.51 -11.39
N VAL A 211 -6.93 -5.30 -12.44
CA VAL A 211 -6.34 -4.77 -13.68
C VAL A 211 -7.29 -3.78 -14.36
N LYS A 212 -8.57 -4.15 -14.53
CA LYS A 212 -9.55 -3.26 -15.19
C LYS A 212 -9.79 -1.96 -14.42
N ALA A 213 -9.71 -2.04 -13.09
CA ALA A 213 -9.91 -0.90 -12.21
C ALA A 213 -8.65 -0.04 -12.03
N GLY A 214 -7.45 -0.54 -12.38
CA GLY A 214 -6.20 0.19 -12.27
C GLY A 214 -5.44 -0.01 -10.95
N PHE A 215 -5.78 -1.04 -10.15
CA PHE A 215 -4.98 -1.44 -9.00
C PHE A 215 -3.79 -2.30 -9.39
N LEU A 216 -3.90 -3.05 -10.48
CA LEU A 216 -2.83 -3.80 -11.12
C LEU A 216 -2.71 -3.35 -12.58
N ASP A 217 -1.54 -3.51 -13.18
CA ASP A 217 -1.33 -3.24 -14.60
C ASP A 217 -1.42 -4.52 -15.42
N ILE A 218 -0.98 -5.64 -14.84
CA ILE A 218 -1.01 -6.97 -15.46
C ILE A 218 -1.16 -8.05 -14.40
N VAL A 219 -1.75 -9.18 -14.80
CA VAL A 219 -1.82 -10.42 -14.02
C VAL A 219 -1.25 -11.54 -14.86
N VAL A 220 -0.36 -12.33 -14.25
CA VAL A 220 0.34 -13.46 -14.89
C VAL A 220 0.24 -14.71 -14.01
N PRO A 221 0.49 -15.93 -14.52
CA PRO A 221 0.64 -17.11 -13.68
C PRO A 221 1.62 -16.88 -12.53
N GLN A 222 1.36 -17.45 -11.36
CA GLN A 222 2.17 -17.23 -10.16
C GLN A 222 3.66 -17.56 -10.41
N GLU A 223 3.93 -18.64 -11.11
CA GLU A 223 5.28 -19.07 -11.50
C GLU A 223 6.03 -18.09 -12.41
N GLU A 224 5.31 -17.19 -13.10
CA GLU A 224 5.88 -16.17 -13.98
C GLU A 224 6.00 -14.80 -13.30
N LEU A 225 5.38 -14.61 -12.12
CA LEU A 225 5.22 -13.31 -11.48
C LEU A 225 6.56 -12.60 -11.27
N LEU A 226 7.52 -13.26 -10.61
CA LEU A 226 8.81 -12.65 -10.30
C LEU A 226 9.62 -12.35 -11.58
N ALA A 227 9.61 -13.25 -12.56
CA ALA A 227 10.30 -13.06 -13.82
C ALA A 227 9.72 -11.86 -14.60
N GLN A 228 8.41 -11.74 -14.63
CA GLN A 228 7.71 -10.62 -15.28
C GLN A 228 8.02 -9.29 -14.61
N ALA A 229 7.94 -9.23 -13.27
CA ALA A 229 8.25 -8.02 -12.50
C ALA A 229 9.70 -7.60 -12.67
N THR A 230 10.64 -8.56 -12.63
CA THR A 230 12.06 -8.33 -12.89
C THR A 230 12.31 -7.79 -14.31
N GLY A 231 11.61 -8.32 -15.31
CA GLY A 231 11.68 -7.82 -16.68
C GLY A 231 11.27 -6.35 -16.80
N TYR A 232 10.18 -5.95 -16.13
CA TYR A 232 9.78 -4.54 -16.05
C TYR A 232 10.83 -3.68 -15.34
N ALA A 233 11.33 -4.14 -14.19
CA ALA A 233 12.36 -3.42 -13.43
C ALA A 233 13.63 -3.19 -14.26
N GLN A 234 14.12 -4.22 -14.98
CA GLN A 234 15.28 -4.12 -15.85
C GLN A 234 15.07 -3.14 -17.00
N GLY A 235 13.92 -3.23 -17.68
CA GLY A 235 13.57 -2.32 -18.77
C GLY A 235 13.52 -0.87 -18.32
N LEU A 236 12.90 -0.61 -17.18
CA LEU A 236 12.75 0.74 -16.63
C LEU A 236 14.05 1.28 -16.04
N ALA A 237 14.87 0.44 -15.38
CA ALA A 237 16.20 0.83 -14.88
C ALA A 237 17.17 1.23 -15.99
N GLY A 238 16.92 0.79 -17.24
CA GLY A 238 17.68 1.19 -18.41
C GLY A 238 17.33 2.56 -18.99
N LEU A 239 16.24 3.20 -18.52
CA LEU A 239 15.84 4.53 -18.96
C LEU A 239 16.74 5.63 -18.37
N PRO A 240 16.91 6.78 -19.05
CA PRO A 240 17.65 7.92 -18.50
C PRO A 240 16.99 8.40 -17.19
N ALA A 241 17.65 8.15 -16.05
CA ALA A 241 17.08 8.34 -14.70
C ALA A 241 16.58 9.76 -14.44
N GLU A 242 17.32 10.79 -14.89
CA GLU A 242 16.94 12.20 -14.74
C GLU A 242 15.60 12.50 -15.41
N PHE A 243 15.43 12.06 -16.66
CA PHE A 243 14.18 12.29 -17.42
C PHE A 243 13.05 11.44 -16.90
N TYR A 244 13.31 10.21 -16.45
CA TYR A 244 12.29 9.41 -15.77
C TYR A 244 11.73 10.14 -14.55
N LYS A 245 12.62 10.64 -13.67
CA LYS A 245 12.25 11.41 -12.49
C LYS A 245 11.43 12.65 -12.84
N ILE A 246 11.92 13.51 -13.77
CA ILE A 246 11.26 14.75 -14.13
C ILE A 246 9.86 14.47 -14.68
N ASN A 247 9.75 13.60 -15.67
CA ASN A 247 8.46 13.30 -16.31
C ASN A 247 7.47 12.66 -15.33
N LYS A 248 7.94 11.79 -14.43
CA LYS A 248 7.11 11.19 -13.38
C LYS A 248 6.56 12.24 -12.41
N LEU A 249 7.41 13.14 -11.93
CA LEU A 249 6.99 14.18 -10.99
C LEU A 249 6.07 15.21 -11.65
N ASP A 250 6.33 15.59 -12.90
CA ASP A 250 5.46 16.46 -13.67
C ASP A 250 4.06 15.85 -13.86
N LEU A 251 4.00 14.58 -14.28
CA LEU A 251 2.74 13.84 -14.42
C LEU A 251 1.96 13.76 -13.10
N ARG A 252 2.66 13.66 -11.97
CA ARG A 252 2.09 13.48 -10.64
C ARG A 252 1.92 14.78 -9.85
N SER A 253 2.30 15.93 -10.39
CA SER A 253 2.27 17.21 -9.68
C SER A 253 0.90 17.57 -9.11
N GLY A 254 -0.18 17.34 -9.88
CA GLY A 254 -1.54 17.57 -9.41
C GLY A 254 -1.95 16.68 -8.23
N PRO A 255 -1.88 15.34 -8.32
CA PRO A 255 -2.14 14.48 -7.17
C PRO A 255 -1.23 14.77 -5.98
N LEU A 256 0.07 14.98 -6.18
CA LEU A 256 1.02 15.27 -5.11
C LEU A 256 0.65 16.53 -4.32
N SER A 257 0.14 17.57 -4.97
CA SER A 257 -0.26 18.81 -4.28
C SER A 257 -1.37 18.62 -3.23
N ASN A 258 -2.06 17.46 -3.25
CA ASN A 258 -3.11 17.10 -2.29
C ASN A 258 -2.65 15.97 -1.33
N MET A 259 -1.37 15.62 -1.34
CA MET A 259 -0.82 14.57 -0.47
C MET A 259 0.01 15.19 0.67
N VAL A 260 0.09 14.47 1.78
CA VAL A 260 0.87 14.90 2.95
C VAL A 260 2.36 14.92 2.62
N ASP A 261 3.04 16.03 2.94
CA ASP A 261 4.49 16.22 2.79
C ASP A 261 5.01 15.96 1.35
N ALA A 262 4.25 16.37 0.33
CA ALA A 262 4.65 16.27 -1.07
C ALA A 262 5.64 17.37 -1.50
#